data_a821f87093182909584cfc241b2ad19b
#
_entry.id   a821f87093182909584cfc241b2ad19b
#
_cell.length_a   1.000
_cell.length_b   1.000
_cell.length_c   1.000
_cell.angle_alpha   90.00
_cell.angle_beta   90.00
_cell.angle_gamma   90.00
#
_symmetry.space_group_name_H-M   'P 1'
#
loop_
_entity.id
_entity.type
_entity.pdbx_description
1 polymer ?
#
loop_
_entity_poly.entity_id
_entity_poly.type
_entity_poly.pdbx_seq_one_letter_code
_entity_poly.pdbx_strand_id
1 'polypeptide(L)'
;LRQHLDTSGISTLDQMPPFAVKEAHELYQDIFLPALPLLQGIKHLIIVPDGPLQKLPFGVLVTSPYEGKLTDPKSHRAVPWLAKDYALTVLPAVSSLRALRSFAKKSSGSEPFIGFGDPTFNQEKRIPIKFAALFSRGAIANVEEVRKFQSLPETADELYSIAQTLNAPSSNVYLRERATEHKVRTMDLTPYRTIAFATHGLMAGEFTGFTEPALVLTPPQKGTEKDDGLLTASEIAQLDLNADWVILSACNTASGDSPGAEGLTGLAKAFFYAGTRSLLVSHWSVFSNASTALT
;
A
#
# COMPACT_ATOMS: atom_id res chain seq x y z
N LEU A 1 -0.26 -5.69 -19.26
CA LEU A 1 -0.55 -6.37 -17.98
C LEU A 1 -1.18 -5.45 -16.96
N ARG A 2 -0.60 -4.28 -16.70
CA ARG A 2 -1.10 -3.36 -15.66
C ARG A 2 -2.55 -2.94 -15.87
N GLN A 3 -2.99 -2.70 -17.11
CA GLN A 3 -4.38 -2.35 -17.41
C GLN A 3 -5.39 -3.43 -16.98
N HIS A 4 -4.98 -4.70 -16.95
CA HIS A 4 -5.81 -5.82 -16.49
C HIS A 4 -5.86 -5.98 -14.95
N LEU A 5 -5.07 -5.18 -14.22
CA LEU A 5 -5.01 -5.16 -12.76
C LEU A 5 -5.63 -3.89 -12.18
N ASP A 6 -5.79 -2.86 -13.02
CA ASP A 6 -6.32 -1.58 -12.59
C ASP A 6 -7.84 -1.67 -12.44
N THR A 7 -8.32 -1.51 -11.22
CA THR A 7 -9.76 -1.51 -10.88
C THR A 7 -10.39 -0.13 -10.97
N SER A 8 -9.66 0.88 -11.45
CA SER A 8 -10.19 2.22 -11.61
C SER A 8 -11.35 2.25 -12.61
N GLY A 9 -12.47 2.82 -12.20
CA GLY A 9 -13.69 2.85 -13.00
C GLY A 9 -14.51 1.55 -13.03
N ILE A 10 -14.08 0.51 -12.30
CA ILE A 10 -14.77 -0.77 -12.15
C ILE A 10 -15.54 -0.77 -10.83
N SER A 11 -16.84 -1.05 -10.89
CA SER A 11 -17.69 -1.09 -9.70
C SER A 11 -17.85 -2.50 -9.12
N THR A 12 -17.68 -3.54 -9.94
CA THR A 12 -17.87 -4.94 -9.55
C THR A 12 -16.83 -5.83 -10.22
N LEU A 13 -16.47 -6.95 -9.58
CA LEU A 13 -15.44 -7.88 -10.07
C LEU A 13 -15.74 -8.47 -11.46
N ASP A 14 -17.02 -8.65 -11.79
CA ASP A 14 -17.45 -9.17 -13.08
C ASP A 14 -17.25 -8.19 -14.26
N GLN A 15 -16.96 -6.93 -13.96
CA GLN A 15 -16.59 -5.93 -14.97
C GLN A 15 -15.08 -5.95 -15.28
N MET A 16 -14.28 -6.68 -14.50
CA MET A 16 -12.85 -6.78 -14.76
C MET A 16 -12.57 -7.57 -16.04
N PRO A 17 -11.72 -7.05 -16.94
CA PRO A 17 -11.28 -7.84 -18.07
C PRO A 17 -10.49 -9.06 -17.58
N PRO A 18 -10.57 -10.20 -18.27
CA PRO A 18 -9.75 -11.36 -17.93
C PRO A 18 -8.26 -10.96 -17.92
N PHE A 19 -7.53 -11.47 -16.93
CA PHE A 19 -6.10 -11.18 -16.85
C PHE A 19 -5.34 -11.79 -18.06
N ALA A 20 -4.40 -11.04 -18.59
CA ALA A 20 -3.62 -11.38 -19.78
C ALA A 20 -2.50 -12.41 -19.45
N VAL A 21 -2.91 -13.66 -19.20
CA VAL A 21 -2.01 -14.74 -18.73
C VAL A 21 -0.91 -15.05 -19.75
N LYS A 22 -1.25 -15.02 -21.04
CA LYS A 22 -0.29 -15.30 -22.12
C LYS A 22 0.80 -14.24 -22.16
N GLU A 23 0.43 -12.98 -22.13
CA GLU A 23 1.37 -11.85 -22.12
C GLU A 23 2.20 -11.82 -20.83
N ALA A 24 1.62 -12.29 -19.72
CA ALA A 24 2.36 -12.44 -18.46
C ALA A 24 3.41 -13.55 -18.54
N HIS A 25 3.12 -14.62 -19.28
CA HIS A 25 4.09 -15.69 -19.54
C HIS A 25 5.18 -15.25 -20.52
N GLU A 26 4.84 -14.58 -21.61
CA GLU A 26 5.79 -14.04 -22.57
C GLU A 26 6.77 -13.08 -21.85
N LEU A 27 6.26 -12.16 -21.04
CA LEU A 27 7.10 -11.25 -20.28
C LEU A 27 7.97 -11.97 -19.23
N TYR A 28 7.46 -13.05 -18.60
CA TYR A 28 8.27 -13.91 -17.73
C TYR A 28 9.43 -14.53 -18.51
N GLN A 29 9.20 -15.04 -19.71
CA GLN A 29 10.25 -15.62 -20.54
C GLN A 29 11.32 -14.57 -20.89
N ASP A 30 10.90 -13.38 -21.28
CA ASP A 30 11.83 -12.29 -21.65
C ASP A 30 12.74 -11.88 -20.50
N ILE A 31 12.20 -11.84 -19.26
CA ILE A 31 12.94 -11.34 -18.08
C ILE A 31 13.72 -12.47 -17.39
N PHE A 32 13.09 -13.63 -17.18
CA PHE A 32 13.62 -14.66 -16.28
C PHE A 32 14.27 -15.83 -17.00
N LEU A 33 13.89 -16.16 -18.25
CA LEU A 33 14.44 -17.31 -18.98
C LEU A 33 15.98 -17.31 -19.03
N PRO A 34 16.65 -16.17 -19.29
CA PRO A 34 18.11 -16.12 -19.29
C PRO A 34 18.77 -16.41 -17.93
N ALA A 35 18.03 -16.15 -16.84
CA ALA A 35 18.52 -16.31 -15.46
C ALA A 35 18.11 -17.64 -14.82
N LEU A 36 17.21 -18.44 -15.43
CA LEU A 36 16.69 -19.67 -14.83
C LEU A 36 17.77 -20.65 -14.34
N PRO A 37 18.89 -20.86 -15.04
CA PRO A 37 19.94 -21.75 -14.55
C PRO A 37 20.55 -21.30 -13.22
N LEU A 38 20.51 -19.99 -12.93
CA LEU A 38 21.03 -19.38 -11.72
C LEU A 38 20.02 -19.41 -10.56
N LEU A 39 18.75 -19.68 -10.86
CA LEU A 39 17.67 -19.63 -9.86
C LEU A 39 17.38 -21.00 -9.22
N GLN A 40 18.13 -22.05 -9.58
CA GLN A 40 17.94 -23.37 -9.01
C GLN A 40 18.17 -23.35 -7.48
N GLY A 41 17.20 -23.83 -6.71
CA GLY A 41 17.26 -23.85 -5.25
C GLY A 41 17.00 -22.50 -4.57
N ILE A 42 16.88 -21.42 -5.31
CA ILE A 42 16.53 -20.11 -4.77
C ILE A 42 15.04 -20.10 -4.41
N LYS A 43 14.71 -19.49 -3.27
CA LYS A 43 13.35 -19.31 -2.77
C LYS A 43 12.95 -17.85 -2.61
N HIS A 44 13.91 -16.95 -2.64
CA HIS A 44 13.67 -15.52 -2.46
C HIS A 44 14.41 -14.74 -3.55
N LEU A 45 13.67 -13.93 -4.29
CA LEU A 45 14.22 -13.04 -5.30
C LEU A 45 14.19 -11.60 -4.80
N ILE A 46 15.31 -10.93 -4.92
CA ILE A 46 15.43 -9.50 -4.72
C ILE A 46 15.52 -8.86 -6.10
N ILE A 47 14.52 -8.09 -6.47
CA ILE A 47 14.37 -7.51 -7.81
C ILE A 47 14.64 -6.02 -7.72
N VAL A 48 15.48 -5.50 -8.62
CA VAL A 48 15.76 -4.08 -8.78
C VAL A 48 15.30 -3.68 -10.18
N PRO A 49 14.02 -3.32 -10.35
CA PRO A 49 13.49 -2.99 -11.67
C PRO A 49 13.92 -1.60 -12.11
N ASP A 50 14.00 -1.41 -13.44
CA ASP A 50 14.24 -0.11 -14.06
C ASP A 50 13.16 0.23 -15.08
N GLY A 51 13.00 1.51 -15.39
CA GLY A 51 12.05 2.02 -16.36
C GLY A 51 10.62 1.53 -16.13
N PRO A 52 9.91 1.07 -17.17
CA PRO A 52 8.51 0.62 -17.06
C PRO A 52 8.30 -0.56 -16.10
N LEU A 53 9.35 -1.36 -15.83
CA LEU A 53 9.26 -2.52 -14.95
C LEU A 53 9.09 -2.12 -13.47
N GLN A 54 9.42 -0.89 -13.08
CA GLN A 54 9.19 -0.39 -11.72
C GLN A 54 7.72 -0.41 -11.31
N LYS A 55 6.82 -0.37 -12.31
CA LYS A 55 5.37 -0.41 -12.11
C LYS A 55 4.78 -1.81 -12.23
N LEU A 56 5.61 -2.82 -12.50
CA LEU A 56 5.16 -4.20 -12.69
C LEU A 56 5.13 -4.94 -11.36
N PRO A 57 4.00 -5.50 -10.96
CA PRO A 57 3.94 -6.44 -9.85
C PRO A 57 4.47 -7.81 -10.33
N PHE A 58 5.74 -8.08 -10.12
CA PHE A 58 6.40 -9.30 -10.62
C PHE A 58 5.69 -10.60 -10.20
N GLY A 59 5.00 -10.59 -9.06
CA GLY A 59 4.27 -11.75 -8.56
C GLY A 59 3.18 -12.29 -9.49
N VAL A 60 2.66 -11.45 -10.41
CA VAL A 60 1.62 -11.85 -11.38
C VAL A 60 2.19 -12.37 -12.71
N LEU A 61 3.50 -12.47 -12.85
CA LEU A 61 4.10 -13.14 -13.97
C LEU A 61 3.80 -14.65 -13.91
N VAL A 62 3.71 -15.30 -15.06
CA VAL A 62 3.29 -16.69 -15.21
C VAL A 62 4.48 -17.54 -15.63
N THR A 63 4.88 -18.50 -14.80
CA THR A 63 6.12 -19.27 -14.96
C THR A 63 6.05 -20.37 -16.02
N SER A 64 4.85 -20.81 -16.40
CA SER A 64 4.64 -21.78 -17.48
C SER A 64 3.33 -21.52 -18.23
N PRO A 65 3.18 -22.00 -19.47
CA PRO A 65 1.96 -21.81 -20.25
C PRO A 65 0.72 -22.26 -19.49
N TYR A 66 -0.36 -21.50 -19.60
CA TYR A 66 -1.64 -21.80 -18.97
C TYR A 66 -2.78 -21.65 -19.99
N GLU A 67 -3.44 -22.77 -20.30
CA GLU A 67 -4.52 -22.84 -21.30
C GLU A 67 -5.94 -22.74 -20.66
N GLY A 68 -6.03 -22.63 -19.34
CA GLY A 68 -7.30 -22.55 -18.62
C GLY A 68 -7.99 -21.20 -18.84
N LYS A 69 -9.33 -21.21 -18.80
CA LYS A 69 -10.12 -19.98 -18.84
C LYS A 69 -10.22 -19.39 -17.44
N LEU A 70 -9.95 -18.10 -17.31
CA LEU A 70 -10.10 -17.35 -16.05
C LEU A 70 -11.55 -16.85 -15.93
N THR A 71 -12.47 -17.75 -15.62
CA THR A 71 -13.92 -17.45 -15.55
C THR A 71 -14.41 -17.21 -14.12
N ASP A 72 -13.63 -17.61 -13.14
CA ASP A 72 -13.99 -17.50 -11.72
C ASP A 72 -12.72 -17.38 -10.83
N PRO A 73 -12.85 -16.96 -9.57
CA PRO A 73 -11.70 -16.81 -8.65
C PRO A 73 -10.91 -18.11 -8.41
N LYS A 74 -11.55 -19.29 -8.54
CA LYS A 74 -10.86 -20.60 -8.33
C LYS A 74 -9.92 -20.91 -9.47
N SER A 75 -10.28 -20.52 -10.71
CA SER A 75 -9.42 -20.72 -11.88
C SER A 75 -8.09 -19.97 -11.78
N HIS A 76 -8.08 -18.80 -11.14
CA HIS A 76 -6.86 -18.04 -10.88
C HIS A 76 -5.88 -18.76 -9.95
N ARG A 77 -6.40 -19.63 -9.06
CA ARG A 77 -5.54 -20.45 -8.18
C ARG A 77 -4.74 -21.51 -8.93
N ALA A 78 -5.19 -21.94 -10.10
CA ALA A 78 -4.49 -22.93 -10.92
C ALA A 78 -3.35 -22.32 -11.76
N VAL A 79 -3.36 -20.99 -11.98
CA VAL A 79 -2.31 -20.31 -12.74
C VAL A 79 -0.98 -20.43 -12.03
N PRO A 80 0.12 -20.78 -12.74
CA PRO A 80 1.47 -20.87 -12.18
C PRO A 80 2.07 -19.47 -12.01
N TRP A 81 1.63 -18.74 -11.01
CA TRP A 81 2.12 -17.40 -10.68
C TRP A 81 3.54 -17.45 -10.12
N LEU A 82 4.41 -16.52 -10.51
CA LEU A 82 5.77 -16.39 -9.98
C LEU A 82 5.78 -16.27 -8.44
N ALA A 83 4.77 -15.61 -7.86
CA ALA A 83 4.62 -15.49 -6.41
C ALA A 83 4.38 -16.83 -5.68
N LYS A 84 4.06 -17.93 -6.40
CA LYS A 84 3.95 -19.27 -5.80
C LYS A 84 5.29 -19.95 -5.64
N ASP A 85 6.25 -19.63 -6.50
CA ASP A 85 7.55 -20.28 -6.55
C ASP A 85 8.58 -19.52 -5.72
N TYR A 86 8.42 -18.18 -5.61
CA TYR A 86 9.40 -17.30 -4.97
C TYR A 86 8.76 -16.27 -4.03
N ALA A 87 9.38 -16.05 -2.88
CA ALA A 87 9.19 -14.82 -2.13
C ALA A 87 9.86 -13.67 -2.88
N LEU A 88 9.14 -12.55 -3.08
CA LEU A 88 9.62 -11.45 -3.90
C LEU A 88 9.83 -10.19 -3.04
N THR A 89 10.99 -9.58 -3.19
CA THR A 89 11.30 -8.27 -2.62
C THR A 89 11.72 -7.34 -3.74
N VAL A 90 11.12 -6.17 -3.81
CA VAL A 90 11.49 -5.13 -4.78
C VAL A 90 12.29 -4.05 -4.06
N LEU A 91 13.41 -3.66 -4.64
CA LEU A 91 14.26 -2.57 -4.14
C LEU A 91 14.39 -1.48 -5.21
N PRO A 92 14.45 -0.21 -4.80
CA PRO A 92 14.61 0.90 -5.74
C PRO A 92 16.02 0.96 -6.38
N ALA A 93 17.04 0.43 -5.71
CA ALA A 93 18.41 0.36 -6.19
C ALA A 93 19.19 -0.75 -5.49
N VAL A 94 20.25 -1.27 -6.13
CA VAL A 94 21.15 -2.26 -5.52
C VAL A 94 21.84 -1.69 -4.26
N SER A 95 22.20 -0.41 -4.28
CA SER A 95 22.78 0.27 -3.12
C SER A 95 21.86 0.29 -1.90
N SER A 96 20.54 0.27 -2.11
CA SER A 96 19.55 0.22 -1.03
C SER A 96 19.70 -1.03 -0.18
N LEU A 97 20.04 -2.18 -0.77
CA LEU A 97 20.27 -3.42 -0.02
C LEU A 97 21.42 -3.29 0.98
N ARG A 98 22.52 -2.64 0.54
CA ARG A 98 23.67 -2.39 1.43
C ARG A 98 23.29 -1.44 2.56
N ALA A 99 22.60 -0.37 2.26
CA ALA A 99 22.13 0.60 3.25
C ALA A 99 21.19 -0.06 4.27
N LEU A 100 20.17 -0.78 3.80
CA LEU A 100 19.25 -1.52 4.66
C LEU A 100 19.95 -2.51 5.57
N ARG A 101 20.93 -3.28 5.06
CA ARG A 101 21.71 -4.24 5.86
C ARG A 101 22.65 -3.57 6.86
N SER A 102 23.21 -2.41 6.51
CA SER A 102 24.15 -1.68 7.37
C SER A 102 23.43 -0.94 8.50
N PHE A 103 22.23 -0.46 8.24
CA PHE A 103 21.43 0.30 9.20
C PHE A 103 20.34 -0.53 9.88
N ALA A 104 20.13 -1.78 9.42
CA ALA A 104 19.17 -2.70 10.04
C ALA A 104 19.64 -3.04 11.47
N LYS A 105 19.22 -2.24 12.42
CA LYS A 105 19.24 -2.67 13.83
C LYS A 105 18.27 -3.85 13.94
N LYS A 106 18.63 -4.85 14.78
CA LYS A 106 17.62 -5.87 15.15
C LYS A 106 16.44 -5.15 15.76
N SER A 107 15.22 -5.53 15.36
CA SER A 107 14.02 -5.02 16.01
C SER A 107 14.13 -5.25 17.52
N SER A 108 14.01 -4.19 18.28
CA SER A 108 13.89 -4.26 19.74
C SER A 108 12.43 -4.09 20.17
N GLY A 109 11.50 -4.07 19.24
CA GLY A 109 10.08 -3.90 19.51
C GLY A 109 9.54 -5.03 20.36
N SER A 110 8.95 -4.69 21.51
CA SER A 110 8.31 -5.62 22.43
C SER A 110 6.90 -5.96 22.02
N GLU A 111 6.24 -5.06 21.28
CA GLU A 111 4.85 -5.18 20.85
C GLU A 111 4.76 -5.72 19.41
N PRO A 112 3.93 -6.76 19.17
CA PRO A 112 3.88 -7.40 17.86
C PRO A 112 3.26 -6.51 16.79
N PHE A 113 2.22 -5.71 17.15
CA PHE A 113 1.39 -5.02 16.16
C PHE A 113 0.68 -3.79 16.71
N ILE A 114 0.51 -2.79 15.85
CA ILE A 114 -0.45 -1.69 15.99
C ILE A 114 -1.07 -1.40 14.61
N GLY A 115 -2.37 -1.07 14.58
CA GLY A 115 -3.09 -0.77 13.35
C GLY A 115 -3.95 0.48 13.46
N PHE A 116 -4.04 1.24 12.35
CA PHE A 116 -4.88 2.42 12.19
C PHE A 116 -5.74 2.24 10.93
N GLY A 117 -7.07 2.31 11.08
CA GLY A 117 -7.98 2.12 9.94
C GLY A 117 -9.41 2.53 10.23
N ASP A 118 -10.31 2.26 9.28
CA ASP A 118 -11.72 2.66 9.33
C ASP A 118 -11.89 4.09 9.85
N PRO A 119 -11.20 5.10 9.28
CA PRO A 119 -11.35 6.48 9.74
C PRO A 119 -12.79 6.95 9.55
N THR A 120 -13.23 7.89 10.39
CA THR A 120 -14.58 8.45 10.32
C THR A 120 -14.67 9.48 9.21
N PHE A 121 -15.41 9.14 8.15
CA PHE A 121 -15.78 10.03 7.06
C PHE A 121 -17.31 10.13 6.95
N ASN A 122 -17.80 11.17 6.27
CA ASN A 122 -19.25 11.45 6.21
C ASN A 122 -19.96 10.73 5.06
N GLN A 123 -19.28 9.94 4.24
CA GLN A 123 -19.85 9.36 3.03
C GLN A 123 -19.81 7.83 3.05
N GLU A 124 -20.98 7.20 2.85
CA GLU A 124 -21.11 5.77 2.59
C GLU A 124 -20.78 5.40 1.13
N LYS A 125 -20.89 6.36 0.21
CA LYS A 125 -20.65 6.18 -1.24
C LYS A 125 -19.60 7.16 -1.71
N ARG A 126 -18.80 6.73 -2.68
CA ARG A 126 -17.80 7.60 -3.33
C ARG A 126 -18.49 8.75 -4.03
N ILE A 127 -18.13 9.97 -3.63
CA ILE A 127 -18.53 11.19 -4.33
C ILE A 127 -17.28 11.87 -4.91
N PRO A 128 -17.40 12.62 -6.02
CA PRO A 128 -16.27 13.37 -6.53
C PRO A 128 -15.77 14.39 -5.49
N ILE A 129 -14.54 14.24 -5.03
CA ILE A 129 -13.88 15.19 -4.16
C ILE A 129 -13.34 16.32 -5.03
N LYS A 130 -13.58 17.57 -4.65
CA LYS A 130 -12.97 18.73 -5.31
C LYS A 130 -11.56 18.92 -4.77
N PHE A 131 -10.62 18.17 -5.31
CA PHE A 131 -9.23 18.14 -4.82
C PHE A 131 -8.53 19.50 -4.85
N ALA A 132 -8.86 20.38 -5.82
CA ALA A 132 -8.39 21.77 -5.80
C ALA A 132 -8.84 22.56 -4.55
N ALA A 133 -9.86 22.07 -3.85
CA ALA A 133 -10.36 22.67 -2.62
C ALA A 133 -9.69 22.07 -1.36
N LEU A 134 -8.97 20.92 -1.45
CA LEU A 134 -8.28 20.32 -0.32
C LEU A 134 -7.23 21.25 0.29
N PHE A 135 -6.55 22.07 -0.54
CA PHE A 135 -5.50 22.99 -0.10
C PHE A 135 -5.77 24.43 -0.54
N SER A 136 -6.98 24.93 -0.33
CA SER A 136 -7.39 26.26 -0.81
C SER A 136 -6.73 27.44 -0.09
N ARG A 137 -5.99 27.23 1.01
CA ARG A 137 -5.42 28.29 1.85
C ARG A 137 -4.05 27.97 2.47
N GLY A 138 -3.16 27.29 1.77
CA GLY A 138 -1.81 26.99 2.26
C GLY A 138 -1.55 25.49 2.50
N ALA A 139 -0.64 25.17 3.43
CA ALA A 139 -0.20 23.81 3.70
C ALA A 139 -1.22 22.96 4.53
N ILE A 140 -2.28 23.57 5.06
CA ILE A 140 -3.28 22.90 5.90
C ILE A 140 -4.40 22.39 5.00
N ALA A 141 -4.75 21.09 5.12
CA ALA A 141 -5.85 20.52 4.38
C ALA A 141 -7.21 21.09 4.81
N ASN A 142 -8.13 21.17 3.87
CA ASN A 142 -9.51 21.51 4.15
C ASN A 142 -10.25 20.30 4.74
N VAL A 143 -10.45 20.31 6.03
CA VAL A 143 -11.10 19.24 6.80
C VAL A 143 -12.47 18.84 6.21
N GLU A 144 -13.24 19.78 5.70
CA GLU A 144 -14.55 19.49 5.10
C GLU A 144 -14.43 18.70 3.78
N GLU A 145 -13.35 18.90 3.02
CA GLU A 145 -13.07 18.08 1.84
C GLU A 145 -12.54 16.69 2.24
N VAL A 146 -11.72 16.62 3.31
CA VAL A 146 -11.25 15.32 3.86
C VAL A 146 -12.43 14.48 4.36
N ARG A 147 -13.44 15.08 4.97
CA ARG A 147 -14.67 14.38 5.41
C ARG A 147 -15.49 13.76 4.28
N LYS A 148 -15.27 14.16 3.03
CA LYS A 148 -15.99 13.63 1.86
C LYS A 148 -15.41 12.31 1.33
N PHE A 149 -14.31 11.80 1.90
CA PHE A 149 -13.85 10.47 1.54
C PHE A 149 -14.90 9.42 1.89
N GLN A 150 -14.86 8.31 1.15
CA GLN A 150 -15.71 7.17 1.42
C GLN A 150 -15.24 6.44 2.67
N SER A 151 -16.18 6.04 3.53
CA SER A 151 -15.89 5.18 4.67
C SER A 151 -15.43 3.80 4.22
N LEU A 152 -14.53 3.17 4.98
CA LEU A 152 -13.91 1.88 4.70
C LEU A 152 -14.10 0.92 5.89
N PRO A 153 -15.35 0.58 6.27
CA PRO A 153 -15.63 -0.20 7.49
C PRO A 153 -14.97 -1.59 7.49
N GLU A 154 -14.77 -2.20 6.31
CA GLU A 154 -14.12 -3.50 6.13
C GLU A 154 -12.65 -3.52 6.56
N THR A 155 -11.99 -2.35 6.61
CA THR A 155 -10.60 -2.26 7.06
C THR A 155 -10.45 -2.51 8.56
N ALA A 156 -11.54 -2.41 9.33
CA ALA A 156 -11.56 -2.82 10.73
C ALA A 156 -11.34 -4.34 10.86
N ASP A 157 -12.05 -5.15 10.05
CA ASP A 157 -11.92 -6.61 10.06
C ASP A 157 -10.51 -7.04 9.61
N GLU A 158 -9.95 -6.34 8.61
CA GLU A 158 -8.57 -6.55 8.18
C GLU A 158 -7.58 -6.37 9.33
N LEU A 159 -7.64 -5.23 10.01
CA LEU A 159 -6.72 -4.93 11.12
C LEU A 159 -6.89 -5.89 12.30
N TYR A 160 -8.11 -6.31 12.62
CA TYR A 160 -8.35 -7.31 13.66
C TYR A 160 -7.81 -8.69 13.26
N SER A 161 -7.91 -9.08 11.99
CA SER A 161 -7.36 -10.33 11.47
C SER A 161 -5.82 -10.35 11.60
N ILE A 162 -5.16 -9.25 11.21
CA ILE A 162 -3.71 -9.10 11.36
C ILE A 162 -3.32 -9.16 12.84
N ALA A 163 -4.03 -8.42 13.70
CA ALA A 163 -3.76 -8.41 15.15
C ALA A 163 -3.87 -9.82 15.74
N GLN A 164 -4.91 -10.56 15.39
CA GLN A 164 -5.10 -11.95 15.83
C GLN A 164 -3.97 -12.86 15.35
N THR A 165 -3.61 -12.77 14.08
CA THR A 165 -2.53 -13.57 13.47
C THR A 165 -1.18 -13.31 14.15
N LEU A 166 -0.92 -12.06 14.53
CA LEU A 166 0.30 -11.66 15.19
C LEU A 166 0.24 -11.78 16.72
N ASN A 167 -0.86 -12.30 17.29
CA ASN A 167 -1.11 -12.41 18.73
C ASN A 167 -1.02 -11.05 19.45
N ALA A 168 -1.49 -10.00 18.81
CA ALA A 168 -1.56 -8.66 19.39
C ALA A 168 -2.93 -8.40 20.05
N PRO A 169 -2.98 -7.60 21.15
CA PRO A 169 -4.24 -7.23 21.77
C PRO A 169 -5.06 -6.33 20.83
N SER A 170 -6.38 -6.53 20.81
CA SER A 170 -7.31 -5.70 20.03
C SER A 170 -7.30 -4.22 20.42
N SER A 171 -6.83 -3.89 21.64
CA SER A 171 -6.61 -2.50 22.08
C SER A 171 -5.60 -1.73 21.23
N ASN A 172 -4.70 -2.44 20.54
CA ASN A 172 -3.71 -1.87 19.63
C ASN A 172 -4.28 -1.58 18.24
N VAL A 173 -5.58 -1.83 18.02
CA VAL A 173 -6.29 -1.47 16.79
C VAL A 173 -7.04 -0.16 17.01
N TYR A 174 -6.63 0.89 16.33
CA TYR A 174 -7.18 2.24 16.40
C TYR A 174 -8.11 2.47 15.22
N LEU A 175 -9.40 2.56 15.49
CA LEU A 175 -10.44 2.72 14.48
C LEU A 175 -11.25 3.99 14.73
N ARG A 176 -11.96 4.45 13.71
CA ARG A 176 -12.93 5.53 13.79
C ARG A 176 -12.28 6.81 14.35
N GLU A 177 -12.85 7.39 15.37
CA GLU A 177 -12.40 8.62 16.03
C GLU A 177 -11.01 8.47 16.68
N ARG A 178 -10.51 7.23 16.84
CA ARG A 178 -9.17 6.97 17.36
C ARG A 178 -8.09 6.90 16.27
N ALA A 179 -8.49 6.73 15.01
CA ALA A 179 -7.58 6.64 13.85
C ALA A 179 -7.26 8.05 13.32
N THR A 180 -6.62 8.89 14.14
CA THR A 180 -6.31 10.30 13.80
C THR A 180 -4.83 10.50 13.51
N GLU A 181 -4.52 11.49 12.68
CA GLU A 181 -3.15 11.96 12.43
C GLU A 181 -2.45 12.34 13.73
N HIS A 182 -3.13 13.13 14.58
CA HIS A 182 -2.62 13.51 15.91
C HIS A 182 -2.17 12.28 16.72
N LYS A 183 -2.97 11.21 16.70
CA LYS A 183 -2.64 9.98 17.46
C LYS A 183 -1.38 9.32 16.93
N VAL A 184 -1.24 9.20 15.61
CA VAL A 184 -0.05 8.61 14.97
C VAL A 184 1.20 9.43 15.30
N ARG A 185 1.11 10.76 15.27
CA ARG A 185 2.26 11.66 15.46
C ARG A 185 2.69 11.84 16.92
N THR A 186 1.81 11.57 17.88
CA THR A 186 2.08 11.84 19.31
C THR A 186 2.34 10.60 20.14
N MET A 187 1.93 9.42 19.68
CA MET A 187 2.19 8.21 20.44
C MET A 187 3.59 7.64 20.15
N ASP A 188 4.16 6.96 21.13
CA ASP A 188 5.38 6.20 20.92
C ASP A 188 5.11 4.96 20.07
N LEU A 189 5.64 4.96 18.83
CA LEU A 189 5.51 3.85 17.89
C LEU A 189 6.76 2.93 17.88
N THR A 190 7.81 3.29 18.59
CA THR A 190 9.07 2.52 18.63
C THR A 190 8.94 1.09 19.18
N PRO A 191 7.98 0.77 20.08
CA PRO A 191 7.80 -0.59 20.57
C PRO A 191 7.21 -1.56 19.54
N TYR A 192 6.57 -1.09 18.47
CA TYR A 192 5.81 -1.94 17.57
C TYR A 192 6.65 -2.50 16.43
N ARG A 193 6.60 -3.83 16.29
CA ARG A 193 7.30 -4.55 15.21
C ARG A 193 6.59 -4.46 13.88
N THR A 194 5.27 -4.44 13.90
CA THR A 194 4.43 -4.28 12.70
C THR A 194 3.45 -3.13 12.92
N ILE A 195 3.43 -2.21 11.98
CA ILE A 195 2.50 -1.07 11.97
C ILE A 195 1.65 -1.16 10.70
N ALA A 196 0.34 -1.12 10.81
CA ALA A 196 -0.56 -1.17 9.65
C ALA A 196 -1.41 0.09 9.53
N PHE A 197 -1.55 0.56 8.28
CA PHE A 197 -2.49 1.61 7.92
C PHE A 197 -3.45 1.05 6.86
N ALA A 198 -4.72 0.94 7.23
CA ALA A 198 -5.79 0.46 6.36
C ALA A 198 -6.78 1.62 6.11
N THR A 199 -6.45 2.46 5.14
CA THR A 199 -7.15 3.71 4.85
C THR A 199 -6.96 4.15 3.38
N HIS A 200 -7.42 5.36 3.01
CA HIS A 200 -7.13 5.94 1.72
C HIS A 200 -5.70 6.48 1.65
N GLY A 201 -5.04 6.25 0.51
CA GLY A 201 -3.78 6.90 0.16
C GLY A 201 -3.99 7.93 -0.95
N LEU A 202 -3.31 9.06 -0.85
CA LEU A 202 -3.25 10.10 -1.88
C LEU A 202 -1.86 10.13 -2.49
N MET A 203 -1.81 10.32 -3.81
CA MET A 203 -0.55 10.33 -4.56
C MET A 203 -0.14 11.77 -4.91
N ALA A 204 1.16 12.07 -4.85
CA ALA A 204 1.67 13.36 -5.29
C ALA A 204 1.37 13.59 -6.78
N GLY A 205 0.99 14.81 -7.13
CA GLY A 205 0.74 15.21 -8.51
C GLY A 205 -0.62 14.77 -9.07
N GLU A 206 -1.43 14.01 -8.32
CA GLU A 206 -2.80 13.70 -8.74
C GLU A 206 -3.68 14.93 -8.79
N PHE A 207 -3.29 15.99 -8.07
CA PHE A 207 -4.10 17.20 -7.94
C PHE A 207 -3.24 18.45 -7.95
N THR A 208 -3.80 19.52 -8.50
CA THR A 208 -3.15 20.84 -8.50
C THR A 208 -2.96 21.30 -7.06
N GLY A 209 -1.70 21.55 -6.67
CA GLY A 209 -1.32 22.03 -5.34
C GLY A 209 -0.99 20.91 -4.33
N PHE A 210 -1.17 19.64 -4.69
CA PHE A 210 -0.77 18.51 -3.86
C PHE A 210 0.61 17.99 -4.28
N THR A 211 1.64 18.31 -3.50
CA THR A 211 3.04 18.13 -3.88
C THR A 211 3.66 16.85 -3.31
N GLU A 212 3.03 16.25 -2.31
CA GLU A 212 3.53 15.05 -1.65
C GLU A 212 2.40 14.05 -1.35
N PRO A 213 2.68 12.73 -1.31
CA PRO A 213 1.66 11.74 -0.99
C PRO A 213 1.30 11.76 0.49
N ALA A 214 0.09 11.31 0.83
CA ALA A 214 -0.40 11.24 2.20
C ALA A 214 -1.31 10.03 2.45
N LEU A 215 -1.47 9.66 3.73
CA LEU A 215 -2.52 8.78 4.22
C LEU A 215 -3.66 9.62 4.79
N VAL A 216 -4.90 9.22 4.51
CA VAL A 216 -6.10 9.96 4.97
C VAL A 216 -6.60 9.34 6.25
N LEU A 217 -6.63 10.11 7.32
CA LEU A 217 -7.07 9.68 8.66
C LEU A 217 -8.32 10.45 9.09
N THR A 218 -8.89 10.09 10.24
CA THR A 218 -10.05 10.79 10.78
C THR A 218 -9.72 12.26 10.99
N PRO A 219 -10.36 13.17 10.26
CA PRO A 219 -10.04 14.59 10.35
C PRO A 219 -10.57 15.20 11.66
N PRO A 220 -9.84 16.16 12.26
CA PRO A 220 -10.26 16.88 13.44
C PRO A 220 -11.49 17.77 13.13
N GLN A 221 -12.10 18.36 14.17
CA GLN A 221 -13.16 19.34 13.95
C GLN A 221 -12.68 20.60 13.23
N LYS A 222 -11.44 21.01 13.50
CA LYS A 222 -10.78 22.16 12.86
C LYS A 222 -9.34 21.77 12.52
N GLY A 223 -8.96 21.93 11.24
CA GLY A 223 -7.61 21.66 10.77
C GLY A 223 -6.58 22.64 11.37
N THR A 224 -5.41 22.11 11.67
CA THR A 224 -4.23 22.84 12.11
C THR A 224 -3.01 22.29 11.36
N GLU A 225 -1.86 22.94 11.45
CA GLU A 225 -0.59 22.46 10.88
C GLU A 225 -0.12 21.12 11.49
N LYS A 226 -0.68 20.72 12.62
CA LYS A 226 -0.31 19.50 13.34
C LYS A 226 -1.32 18.37 13.21
N ASP A 227 -2.52 18.69 12.75
CA ASP A 227 -3.60 17.73 12.59
C ASP A 227 -4.64 18.34 11.65
N ASP A 228 -4.70 17.84 10.43
CA ASP A 228 -5.70 18.21 9.43
C ASP A 228 -6.36 17.00 8.77
N GLY A 229 -5.97 15.79 9.25
CA GLY A 229 -6.48 14.52 8.78
C GLY A 229 -5.68 13.92 7.63
N LEU A 230 -4.61 14.55 7.16
CA LEU A 230 -3.70 14.06 6.14
C LEU A 230 -2.30 13.83 6.71
N LEU A 231 -1.93 12.60 6.95
CA LEU A 231 -0.57 12.25 7.35
C LEU A 231 0.32 12.22 6.11
N THR A 232 1.02 13.31 5.86
CA THR A 232 1.85 13.54 4.67
C THR A 232 3.19 12.80 4.72
N ALA A 233 3.86 12.64 3.57
CA ALA A 233 5.17 11.99 3.52
C ALA A 233 6.21 12.72 4.38
N SER A 234 6.20 14.04 4.40
CA SER A 234 7.11 14.82 5.26
C SER A 234 6.85 14.61 6.75
N GLU A 235 5.62 14.42 7.18
CA GLU A 235 5.25 14.12 8.56
C GLU A 235 5.57 12.67 8.94
N ILE A 236 5.32 11.72 8.03
CA ILE A 236 5.75 10.32 8.20
C ILE A 236 7.26 10.23 8.40
N ALA A 237 8.05 10.98 7.61
CA ALA A 237 9.50 10.99 7.73
C ALA A 237 10.03 11.53 9.07
N GLN A 238 9.20 12.26 9.83
CA GLN A 238 9.50 12.78 11.17
C GLN A 238 9.12 11.81 12.29
N LEU A 239 8.41 10.71 11.99
CA LEU A 239 8.09 9.69 12.99
C LEU A 239 9.37 8.97 13.42
N ASP A 240 9.38 8.50 14.67
CA ASP A 240 10.41 7.60 15.17
C ASP A 240 9.85 6.17 15.19
N LEU A 241 10.26 5.36 14.22
CA LEU A 241 9.80 4.00 14.04
C LEU A 241 10.96 3.02 14.22
N ASN A 242 10.64 1.83 14.73
CA ASN A 242 11.60 0.71 14.80
C ASN A 242 10.93 -0.56 14.27
N ALA A 243 10.05 -0.39 13.30
CA ALA A 243 9.21 -1.46 12.77
C ALA A 243 9.97 -2.39 11.82
N ASP A 244 9.73 -3.70 11.95
CA ASP A 244 10.16 -4.69 10.96
C ASP A 244 9.35 -4.52 9.68
N TRP A 245 8.03 -4.25 9.83
CA TRP A 245 7.09 -4.08 8.74
C TRP A 245 6.19 -2.87 8.92
N VAL A 246 5.97 -2.13 7.86
CA VAL A 246 4.80 -1.27 7.70
C VAL A 246 3.93 -1.85 6.60
N ILE A 247 2.66 -2.07 6.89
CA ILE A 247 1.64 -2.56 5.96
C ILE A 247 0.78 -1.37 5.55
N LEU A 248 0.76 -1.05 4.27
CA LEU A 248 -0.09 -0.01 3.71
C LEU A 248 -1.20 -0.67 2.88
N SER A 249 -2.30 -0.97 3.53
CA SER A 249 -3.57 -1.30 2.88
C SER A 249 -4.31 -0.01 2.54
N ALA A 250 -3.57 0.93 1.96
CA ALA A 250 -4.03 2.23 1.55
C ALA A 250 -4.04 2.26 0.02
N CYS A 251 -5.01 1.60 -0.56
CA CYS A 251 -5.13 1.53 -2.00
C CYS A 251 -5.53 2.87 -2.54
N ASN A 252 -4.72 3.39 -3.42
CA ASN A 252 -5.04 4.61 -4.10
C ASN A 252 -6.27 4.43 -4.95
N THR A 253 -7.26 5.19 -4.63
CA THR A 253 -8.51 5.28 -5.36
C THR A 253 -8.50 6.38 -6.40
N ALA A 254 -7.44 7.12 -6.53
CA ALA A 254 -7.32 8.16 -7.52
C ALA A 254 -6.68 7.59 -8.78
N SER A 255 -7.51 7.14 -9.68
CA SER A 255 -7.15 6.84 -11.05
C SER A 255 -6.93 8.14 -11.82
N GLY A 256 -5.69 8.51 -12.00
CA GLY A 256 -5.29 9.47 -13.01
C GLY A 256 -4.25 8.81 -13.91
N ASP A 257 -4.40 8.96 -15.23
CA ASP A 257 -3.39 8.61 -16.23
C ASP A 257 -2.10 9.46 -16.12
N SER A 258 -1.80 9.95 -14.92
CA SER A 258 -0.64 10.79 -14.68
C SER A 258 0.64 9.98 -14.64
N PRO A 259 1.74 10.45 -15.28
CA PRO A 259 3.05 9.79 -15.28
C PRO A 259 3.73 9.68 -13.90
N GLY A 260 3.05 10.10 -12.83
CA GLY A 260 3.57 10.23 -11.47
C GLY A 260 3.41 9.02 -10.57
N ALA A 261 3.67 7.81 -11.04
CA ALA A 261 3.74 6.62 -10.14
C ALA A 261 4.90 6.70 -9.12
N GLU A 262 5.49 7.85 -8.94
CA GLU A 262 6.44 8.15 -7.86
C GLU A 262 5.78 8.34 -6.49
N GLY A 263 4.45 8.40 -6.42
CA GLY A 263 3.75 8.69 -5.17
C GLY A 263 3.92 7.61 -4.11
N LEU A 264 3.76 6.33 -4.45
CA LEU A 264 4.06 5.23 -3.53
C LEU A 264 5.55 5.21 -3.13
N THR A 265 6.44 5.59 -4.06
CA THR A 265 7.87 5.73 -3.74
C THR A 265 8.10 6.86 -2.72
N GLY A 266 7.30 7.91 -2.74
CA GLY A 266 7.37 9.01 -1.75
C GLY A 266 7.00 8.54 -0.35
N LEU A 267 5.85 7.86 -0.18
CA LEU A 267 5.45 7.27 1.12
C LEU A 267 6.44 6.21 1.58
N ALA A 268 6.86 5.31 0.68
CA ALA A 268 7.83 4.28 1.01
C ALA A 268 9.15 4.87 1.52
N LYS A 269 9.68 5.88 0.85
CA LYS A 269 10.88 6.61 1.30
C LYS A 269 10.67 7.23 2.68
N ALA A 270 9.52 7.88 2.91
CA ALA A 270 9.21 8.49 4.19
C ALA A 270 9.22 7.49 5.34
N PHE A 271 8.59 6.32 5.16
CA PHE A 271 8.61 5.25 6.16
C PHE A 271 10.00 4.66 6.39
N PHE A 272 10.83 4.53 5.35
CA PHE A 272 12.22 4.11 5.52
C PHE A 272 13.04 5.15 6.30
N TYR A 273 12.85 6.45 6.03
CA TYR A 273 13.49 7.52 6.82
C TYR A 273 13.03 7.50 8.27
N ALA A 274 11.76 7.22 8.52
CA ALA A 274 11.21 7.05 9.86
C ALA A 274 11.76 5.84 10.63
N GLY A 275 12.45 4.89 9.97
CA GLY A 275 13.09 3.75 10.63
C GLY A 275 12.47 2.39 10.36
N THR A 276 11.55 2.28 9.40
CA THR A 276 10.97 1.00 8.97
C THR A 276 11.96 0.18 8.15
N ARG A 277 11.96 -1.15 8.32
CA ARG A 277 12.84 -2.07 7.59
C ARG A 277 12.25 -2.58 6.29
N SER A 278 10.94 -2.81 6.29
CA SER A 278 10.23 -3.35 5.13
C SER A 278 8.83 -2.74 5.00
N LEU A 279 8.35 -2.66 3.77
CA LEU A 279 6.99 -2.22 3.46
C LEU A 279 6.25 -3.30 2.68
N LEU A 280 5.00 -3.53 3.07
CA LEU A 280 4.03 -4.27 2.27
C LEU A 280 3.01 -3.26 1.74
N VAL A 281 2.99 -3.09 0.42
CA VAL A 281 2.15 -2.10 -0.25
C VAL A 281 1.45 -2.71 -1.46
N SER A 282 0.27 -2.23 -1.81
CA SER A 282 -0.38 -2.60 -3.06
C SER A 282 0.13 -1.74 -4.23
N HIS A 283 0.26 -2.35 -5.40
CA HIS A 283 0.72 -1.67 -6.62
C HIS A 283 -0.41 -0.99 -7.42
N TRP A 284 -1.66 -1.26 -7.09
CA TRP A 284 -2.86 -0.73 -7.74
C TRP A 284 -4.01 -0.65 -6.74
N SER A 285 -5.10 0.01 -7.14
CA SER A 285 -6.34 -0.01 -6.36
C SER A 285 -6.87 -1.43 -6.24
N VAL A 286 -7.10 -1.91 -5.02
CA VAL A 286 -7.79 -3.18 -4.75
C VAL A 286 -9.14 -2.89 -4.10
N PHE A 287 -10.08 -3.79 -4.31
CA PHE A 287 -11.31 -3.74 -3.51
C PHE A 287 -10.97 -4.07 -2.06
N SER A 288 -11.45 -3.29 -1.12
CA SER A 288 -11.11 -3.45 0.31
C SER A 288 -11.46 -4.83 0.86
N ASN A 289 -12.56 -5.43 0.40
CA ASN A 289 -12.91 -6.81 0.75
C ASN A 289 -11.91 -7.85 0.21
N ALA A 290 -11.24 -7.57 -0.92
CA ALA A 290 -10.18 -8.43 -1.43
C ALA A 290 -8.88 -8.27 -0.64
N SER A 291 -8.59 -7.06 -0.16
CA SER A 291 -7.48 -6.80 0.77
C SER A 291 -7.66 -7.58 2.07
N THR A 292 -8.84 -7.48 2.69
CA THR A 292 -9.19 -8.23 3.92
C THR A 292 -9.05 -9.75 3.75
N ALA A 293 -9.33 -10.28 2.56
CA ALA A 293 -9.18 -11.72 2.30
C ALA A 293 -7.73 -12.17 2.07
N LEU A 294 -6.81 -11.23 1.77
CA LEU A 294 -5.39 -11.50 1.52
C LEU A 294 -4.57 -11.42 2.81
N THR A 295 -4.94 -10.52 3.71
CA THR A 295 -4.28 -10.28 5.01
C THR A 295 -4.84 -11.18 6.10
#